data_9c9be7d4fca44b7553f2705ddbfe001e
#
_entry.id   9c9be7d4fca44b7553f2705ddbfe001e
#
_cell.length_a   1.000
_cell.length_b   1.000
_cell.length_c   1.000
_cell.angle_alpha   90.00
_cell.angle_beta   90.00
_cell.angle_gamma   90.00
#
_symmetry.space_group_name_H-M   'P 1'
#
loop_
_entity.id
_entity.type
_entity.pdbx_description
1 polymer ?
#
loop_
_entity_poly.entity_id
_entity_poly.type
_entity_poly.pdbx_seq_one_letter_code
_entity_poly.pdbx_strand_id
1 'polypeptide(L)'
;MSFNHVVAWIDHTEAHVIHFNAEAADSEVIKTHSKHPHLHGKSGSTGSGRAPENKQYFDDVAKALSGSTEILIVGPGHEKLELMKYMLRAHPAVAECVMSVESADHPSDGQLLKYARKYFLKADMMR
;
A
#
# COMPACT_ATOMS: atom_id res chain seq x y z
N MET A 1 -14.74 -5.02 -15.47
CA MET A 1 -13.41 -5.07 -16.02
C MET A 1 -12.40 -5.18 -14.92
N SER A 2 -11.47 -6.06 -15.03
CA SER A 2 -10.51 -6.18 -13.97
C SER A 2 -9.19 -5.57 -14.38
N PHE A 3 -8.49 -5.05 -13.37
CA PHE A 3 -7.18 -4.48 -13.57
C PHE A 3 -6.16 -5.45 -12.97
N ASN A 4 -5.14 -5.76 -13.74
CA ASN A 4 -4.11 -6.68 -13.26
C ASN A 4 -3.04 -5.99 -12.46
N HIS A 5 -2.92 -4.69 -12.61
CA HIS A 5 -1.86 -3.91 -11.95
C HIS A 5 -2.43 -3.00 -10.90
N VAL A 6 -1.71 -2.84 -9.79
CA VAL A 6 -2.10 -1.90 -8.77
C VAL A 6 -0.85 -1.29 -8.17
N VAL A 7 -0.92 -0.01 -7.85
CA VAL A 7 0.13 0.66 -7.09
C VAL A 7 -0.48 1.18 -5.81
N ALA A 8 0.24 1.02 -4.70
CA ALA A 8 -0.19 1.52 -3.42
C ALA A 8 0.90 2.41 -2.85
N TRP A 9 0.55 3.66 -2.56
CA TRP A 9 1.42 4.55 -1.82
C TRP A 9 0.92 4.55 -0.39
N ILE A 10 1.80 4.34 0.58
CA ILE A 10 1.35 4.21 1.95
C ILE A 10 2.29 4.94 2.91
N ASP A 11 1.69 5.65 3.86
CA ASP A 11 2.43 6.14 5.01
C ASP A 11 1.62 5.74 6.25
N HIS A 12 1.97 6.27 7.40
CA HIS A 12 1.33 5.79 8.62
C HIS A 12 -0.05 6.37 8.85
N THR A 13 -0.54 7.23 7.97
CA THR A 13 -1.87 7.81 8.13
C THR A 13 -2.84 7.40 7.03
N GLU A 14 -2.35 7.15 5.83
CA GLU A 14 -3.25 6.80 4.73
C GLU A 14 -2.51 6.07 3.63
N ALA A 15 -3.28 5.37 2.82
CA ALA A 15 -2.76 4.68 1.66
C ALA A 15 -3.61 5.06 0.45
N HIS A 16 -2.94 5.32 -0.67
CA HIS A 16 -3.61 5.59 -1.93
C HIS A 16 -3.41 4.38 -2.81
N VAL A 17 -4.50 3.73 -3.17
CA VAL A 17 -4.46 2.49 -3.94
C VAL A 17 -5.06 2.76 -5.31
N ILE A 18 -4.29 2.53 -6.35
CA ILE A 18 -4.75 2.77 -7.72
C ILE A 18 -4.65 1.49 -8.51
N HIS A 19 -5.80 0.98 -8.95
CA HIS A 19 -5.86 -0.16 -9.84
C HIS A 19 -5.90 0.40 -11.26
N PHE A 20 -5.13 -0.16 -12.15
CA PHE A 20 -5.02 0.45 -13.47
C PHE A 20 -4.63 -0.53 -14.56
N ASN A 21 -4.85 -0.10 -15.78
CA ASN A 21 -4.29 -0.75 -16.96
C ASN A 21 -3.78 0.39 -17.86
N ALA A 22 -3.50 0.10 -19.10
CA ALA A 22 -2.91 1.11 -19.98
C ALA A 22 -3.83 2.29 -20.25
N GLU A 23 -5.13 2.08 -20.10
CA GLU A 23 -6.12 3.07 -20.52
C GLU A 23 -7.00 3.62 -19.43
N ALA A 24 -7.10 2.95 -18.33
CA ALA A 24 -8.03 3.35 -17.28
C ALA A 24 -7.42 3.16 -15.91
N ALA A 25 -7.99 3.81 -14.92
CA ALA A 25 -7.52 3.70 -13.55
C ALA A 25 -8.67 3.96 -12.60
N ASP A 26 -8.60 3.32 -11.44
CA ASP A 26 -9.60 3.46 -10.41
C ASP A 26 -8.86 3.57 -9.08
N SER A 27 -9.08 4.65 -8.34
CA SER A 27 -8.29 4.89 -7.13
C SER A 27 -9.18 5.01 -5.91
N GLU A 28 -8.60 4.70 -4.76
CA GLU A 28 -9.27 4.89 -3.49
C GLU A 28 -8.24 5.24 -2.44
N VAL A 29 -8.71 5.89 -1.37
CA VAL A 29 -7.84 6.27 -0.27
C VAL A 29 -8.33 5.53 0.96
N ILE A 30 -7.42 4.87 1.65
CA ILE A 30 -7.71 4.14 2.87
C ILE A 30 -6.98 4.83 3.99
N LYS A 31 -7.70 5.20 5.03
CA LYS A 31 -7.08 5.92 6.16
C LYS A 31 -7.02 5.04 7.38
N THR A 32 -6.09 5.33 8.25
CA THR A 32 -6.01 4.57 9.48
C THR A 32 -7.24 4.84 10.32
N HIS A 33 -7.54 3.90 11.18
CA HIS A 33 -8.67 4.07 12.07
C HIS A 33 -8.28 4.80 13.34
N SER A 34 -7.02 5.07 13.52
CA SER A 34 -6.58 5.79 14.70
C SER A 34 -6.93 7.25 14.55
N LYS A 35 -7.85 7.69 15.36
CA LYS A 35 -8.29 9.04 15.24
C LYS A 35 -7.78 9.95 16.28
N HIS A 36 -7.11 9.41 17.26
CA HIS A 36 -6.75 10.18 18.41
C HIS A 36 -5.30 10.00 18.71
N PRO A 37 -4.47 10.47 17.87
CA PRO A 37 -3.05 10.29 18.06
C PRO A 37 -2.59 10.88 19.36
N HIS A 38 -3.25 11.90 19.83
CA HIS A 38 -2.83 12.51 21.03
C HIS A 38 -3.10 11.66 22.24
N LEU A 39 -3.91 10.75 22.07
CA LEU A 39 -4.12 9.95 23.16
C LEU A 39 -3.00 9.20 23.50
N HIS A 40 -2.60 9.25 23.13
CA HIS A 40 -1.75 8.62 23.52
C HIS A 40 -1.01 8.75 24.19
N GLY A 41 -1.18 9.31 24.06
CA GLY A 41 -0.52 9.46 24.80
C GLY A 41 -0.37 8.60 25.73
N LYS A 42 -0.63 8.22 25.97
CA LYS A 42 -0.54 7.43 26.78
C LYS A 42 -0.02 6.51 26.59
N SER A 43 0.07 6.51 26.28
CA SER A 43 0.50 5.76 26.22
C SER A 43 1.21 5.20 26.26
N GLY A 44 1.47 5.35 26.15
CA GLY A 44 2.18 4.77 26.19
C GLY A 44 2.35 3.70 26.21
N SER A 45 2.00 3.34 26.04
CA SER A 45 2.12 2.36 26.20
C SER A 45 2.59 1.66 25.62
N THR A 46 2.78 1.54 25.27
CA THR A 46 3.18 1.00 24.95
C THR A 46 3.84 0.45 24.27
N GLY A 47 4.41 0.36 24.22
CA GLY A 47 5.29 -0.22 23.58
C GLY A 47 5.07 -1.27 22.73
N SER A 48 4.34 -2.02 22.93
CA SER A 48 4.23 -3.12 22.14
C SER A 48 3.90 -2.78 20.81
N GLY A 49 3.85 -1.62 20.58
CA GLY A 49 3.86 -1.26 19.32
C GLY A 49 2.71 -1.48 18.46
N ARG A 50 2.35 -2.60 18.15
CA ARG A 50 1.41 -2.73 17.13
C ARG A 50 0.10 -2.45 17.64
N ALA A 51 -0.35 -1.26 17.50
CA ALA A 51 -1.70 -0.90 17.87
C ALA A 51 -2.66 -1.69 17.01
N PRO A 52 -3.81 -2.06 17.55
CA PRO A 52 -4.81 -2.75 16.77
C PRO A 52 -5.22 -1.98 15.53
N GLU A 53 -5.14 -0.65 15.60
CA GLU A 53 -5.51 0.16 14.45
C GLU A 53 -4.62 -0.12 13.26
N ASN A 54 -3.34 -0.38 13.51
CA ASN A 54 -2.44 -0.66 12.41
C ASN A 54 -2.79 -1.94 11.71
N LYS A 55 -3.20 -2.92 12.50
CA LYS A 55 -3.57 -4.19 11.93
C LYS A 55 -4.79 -4.04 11.03
N GLN A 56 -5.80 -3.30 11.49
CA GLN A 56 -6.99 -3.09 10.69
C GLN A 56 -6.66 -2.31 9.42
N TYR A 57 -5.81 -1.32 9.54
CA TYR A 57 -5.37 -0.51 8.42
C TYR A 57 -4.69 -1.40 7.37
N PHE A 58 -3.78 -2.25 7.81
CA PHE A 58 -3.07 -3.14 6.90
C PHE A 58 -4.01 -4.18 6.28
N ASP A 59 -4.98 -4.67 7.05
CA ASP A 59 -5.97 -5.59 6.49
C ASP A 59 -6.78 -4.91 5.41
N ASP A 60 -7.17 -3.66 5.63
CA ASP A 60 -7.96 -2.92 4.66
C ASP A 60 -7.16 -2.68 3.37
N VAL A 61 -5.89 -2.33 3.53
CA VAL A 61 -5.03 -2.12 2.37
C VAL A 61 -4.83 -3.43 1.61
N ALA A 62 -4.54 -4.51 2.33
CA ALA A 62 -4.33 -5.79 1.68
C ALA A 62 -5.57 -6.23 0.92
N LYS A 63 -6.73 -5.98 1.50
CA LYS A 63 -7.98 -6.32 0.84
C LYS A 63 -8.14 -5.51 -0.44
N ALA A 64 -7.78 -4.23 -0.40
CA ALA A 64 -7.87 -3.40 -1.59
C ALA A 64 -6.90 -3.85 -2.68
N LEU A 65 -5.78 -4.45 -2.29
CA LEU A 65 -4.79 -4.93 -3.26
C LEU A 65 -5.15 -6.29 -3.83
N SER A 66 -6.00 -7.04 -3.15
CA SER A 66 -6.29 -8.40 -3.59
C SER A 66 -6.99 -8.38 -4.94
N GLY A 67 -6.80 -9.43 -5.70
CA GLY A 67 -7.38 -9.52 -7.03
C GLY A 67 -6.47 -9.03 -8.14
N SER A 68 -5.39 -8.35 -7.80
CA SER A 68 -4.42 -7.91 -8.79
C SER A 68 -3.29 -8.91 -8.85
N THR A 69 -2.69 -9.07 -10.01
CA THR A 69 -1.62 -10.03 -10.18
C THR A 69 -0.24 -9.40 -10.03
N GLU A 70 -0.15 -8.08 -10.17
CA GLU A 70 1.14 -7.39 -10.04
C GLU A 70 0.93 -6.13 -9.23
N ILE A 71 1.65 -6.03 -8.12
CA ILE A 71 1.48 -4.98 -7.14
C ILE A 71 2.79 -4.23 -6.94
N LEU A 72 2.73 -2.90 -6.96
CA LEU A 72 3.86 -2.06 -6.64
C LEU A 72 3.51 -1.29 -5.37
N ILE A 73 4.38 -1.35 -4.36
CA ILE A 73 4.15 -0.65 -3.11
C ILE A 73 5.23 0.42 -2.95
N VAL A 74 4.83 1.64 -2.68
CA VAL A 74 5.77 2.74 -2.50
C VAL A 74 5.38 3.57 -1.29
N GLY A 75 6.31 4.37 -0.82
CA GLY A 75 6.01 5.26 0.29
C GLY A 75 7.28 5.84 0.89
N PRO A 76 7.13 6.86 1.74
CA PRO A 76 8.29 7.62 2.21
C PRO A 76 9.06 7.03 3.37
N GLY A 77 8.45 6.25 4.19
CA GLY A 77 9.13 5.80 5.40
C GLY A 77 9.12 4.29 5.51
N HIS A 78 8.91 3.82 6.72
CA HIS A 78 8.95 2.39 6.98
C HIS A 78 7.59 1.70 6.91
N GLU A 79 6.52 2.46 6.79
CA GLU A 79 5.19 1.85 6.82
C GLU A 79 5.02 0.83 5.70
N LYS A 80 5.59 1.11 4.53
CA LYS A 80 5.51 0.16 3.42
C LYS A 80 6.15 -1.18 3.77
N LEU A 81 7.23 -1.13 4.55
CA LEU A 81 7.90 -2.35 4.96
C LEU A 81 7.11 -3.08 6.03
N GLU A 82 6.48 -2.34 6.93
CA GLU A 82 5.64 -2.95 7.95
C GLU A 82 4.42 -3.61 7.30
N LEU A 83 3.85 -2.96 6.30
CA LEU A 83 2.75 -3.55 5.55
C LEU A 83 3.19 -4.85 4.90
N MET A 84 4.36 -4.86 4.26
CA MET A 84 4.85 -6.04 3.59
C MET A 84 5.06 -7.18 4.57
N LYS A 85 5.66 -6.89 5.73
CA LYS A 85 5.85 -7.90 6.75
C LYS A 85 4.53 -8.47 7.22
N TYR A 86 3.56 -7.61 7.43
CA TYR A 86 2.25 -8.04 7.88
C TYR A 86 1.58 -8.94 6.85
N MET A 87 1.64 -8.55 5.58
CA MET A 87 1.01 -9.32 4.52
C MET A 87 1.67 -10.68 4.32
N LEU A 88 2.97 -10.76 4.55
CA LEU A 88 3.64 -12.06 4.43
C LEU A 88 3.10 -13.05 5.45
N ARG A 89 2.65 -12.57 6.60
CA ARG A 89 2.06 -13.45 7.60
C ARG A 89 0.58 -13.64 7.42
N ALA A 90 -0.14 -12.55 7.21
CA ALA A 90 -1.60 -12.57 7.27
C ALA A 90 -2.27 -12.69 5.91
N HIS A 91 -1.60 -12.24 4.85
CA HIS A 91 -2.18 -12.26 3.51
C HIS A 91 -1.13 -12.70 2.50
N PRO A 92 -0.63 -13.93 2.64
CA PRO A 92 0.48 -14.38 1.78
C PRO A 92 0.15 -14.41 0.30
N ALA A 93 -1.12 -14.63 -0.05
CA ALA A 93 -1.47 -14.65 -1.47
C ALA A 93 -1.32 -13.27 -2.09
N VAL A 94 -1.61 -12.22 -1.33
CA VAL A 94 -1.42 -10.85 -1.81
C VAL A 94 0.08 -10.54 -1.85
N ALA A 95 0.80 -10.94 -0.81
CA ALA A 95 2.23 -10.67 -0.72
C ALA A 95 2.99 -11.27 -1.90
N GLU A 96 2.55 -12.42 -2.38
CA GLU A 96 3.21 -13.06 -3.51
C GLU A 96 3.14 -12.25 -4.79
N CYS A 97 2.16 -11.36 -4.88
CA CYS A 97 1.99 -10.57 -6.09
C CYS A 97 2.77 -9.27 -6.07
N VAL A 98 3.43 -8.97 -4.96
CA VAL A 98 4.18 -7.72 -4.85
C VAL A 98 5.46 -7.82 -5.65
N MET A 99 5.59 -6.94 -6.64
CA MET A 99 6.76 -6.94 -7.53
C MET A 99 7.91 -6.16 -6.94
N SER A 100 7.61 -5.10 -6.19
CA SER A 100 8.66 -4.25 -5.63
C SER A 100 8.09 -3.39 -4.52
N VAL A 101 8.95 -3.01 -3.59
CA VAL A 101 8.62 -2.07 -2.53
C VAL A 101 9.66 -0.97 -2.61
N GLU A 102 9.25 0.25 -2.93
CA GLU A 102 10.19 1.33 -3.24
C GLU A 102 9.88 2.59 -2.46
N SER A 103 10.88 3.42 -2.28
CA SER A 103 10.70 4.68 -1.59
C SER A 103 10.18 5.74 -2.53
N ALA A 104 9.29 6.56 -2.03
CA ALA A 104 8.76 7.68 -2.79
C ALA A 104 8.23 8.71 -1.82
N ASP A 105 8.44 9.98 -2.14
CA ASP A 105 7.84 11.05 -1.35
C ASP A 105 6.33 10.97 -1.56
N HIS A 106 5.64 12.07 -1.46
CA HIS A 106 4.18 12.07 -1.57
C HIS A 106 3.76 12.65 -2.92
N PRO A 107 3.81 11.86 -3.98
CA PRO A 107 3.38 12.36 -5.29
C PRO A 107 1.85 12.48 -5.34
N SER A 108 1.36 13.24 -6.29
CA SER A 108 -0.07 13.27 -6.53
C SER A 108 -0.48 11.92 -7.11
N ASP A 109 -1.77 11.63 -7.10
CA ASP A 109 -2.25 10.38 -7.66
C ASP A 109 -1.90 10.26 -9.15
N GLY A 110 -1.97 11.38 -9.87
CA GLY A 110 -1.60 11.36 -11.28
C GLY A 110 -0.13 11.03 -11.50
N GLN A 111 0.73 11.58 -10.67
CA GLN A 111 2.16 11.29 -10.76
C GLN A 111 2.45 9.86 -10.37
N LEU A 112 1.75 9.37 -9.36
CA LEU A 112 1.91 8.01 -8.90
C LEU A 112 1.50 7.03 -9.97
N LEU A 113 0.38 7.28 -10.62
CA LEU A 113 -0.11 6.42 -11.69
C LEU A 113 0.87 6.41 -12.86
N LYS A 114 1.40 7.57 -13.22
CA LYS A 114 2.34 7.67 -14.31
C LYS A 114 3.61 6.87 -14.00
N TYR A 115 4.10 7.00 -12.79
CA TYR A 115 5.27 6.25 -12.36
C TYR A 115 5.02 4.75 -12.43
N ALA A 116 3.86 4.33 -11.95
CA ALA A 116 3.54 2.91 -11.91
C ALA A 116 3.37 2.33 -13.30
N ARG A 117 2.72 3.06 -14.19
CA ARG A 117 2.57 2.59 -15.55
C ARG A 117 3.92 2.39 -16.22
N LYS A 118 4.82 3.33 -15.97
CA LYS A 118 6.15 3.24 -16.53
C LYS A 118 6.91 2.05 -15.94
N TYR A 119 6.76 1.86 -14.63
CA TYR A 119 7.42 0.75 -13.95
C TYR A 119 6.99 -0.59 -14.55
N PHE A 120 5.69 -0.80 -14.67
CA PHE A 120 5.20 -2.09 -15.15
C PHE A 120 5.47 -2.31 -16.64
N LEU A 121 5.43 -1.25 -17.41
CA LEU A 121 5.78 -1.37 -18.81
C LEU A 121 7.22 -1.87 -18.95
N LYS A 122 8.11 -1.28 -18.18
CA LYS A 122 9.51 -1.66 -18.22
C LYS A 122 9.71 -3.08 -17.72
N ALA A 123 9.05 -3.43 -16.62
CA ALA A 123 9.16 -4.77 -16.06
C ALA A 123 8.66 -5.82 -17.05
N ASP A 124 7.55 -5.53 -17.73
CA ASP A 124 7.02 -6.47 -18.70
C ASP A 124 7.95 -6.64 -19.88
N MET A 125 8.62 -5.59 -20.29
CA MET A 125 9.53 -5.68 -21.41
C MET A 125 10.80 -6.45 -21.09
N MET A 126 11.11 -6.58 -19.81
CA MET A 126 12.31 -7.28 -19.40
C MET A 126 12.09 -8.76 -19.15
N ARG A 127 10.88 -9.22 -19.29
CA ARG A 127 10.63 -10.64 -19.10
C ARG A 127 10.87 -11.44 -20.36
#